data_d4a5ca9ab5f717431c9ff480d69189c4
#
_entry.id   d4a5ca9ab5f717431c9ff480d69189c4
#
_cell.length_a   1.000
_cell.length_b   1.000
_cell.length_c   1.000
_cell.angle_alpha   90.00
_cell.angle_beta   90.00
_cell.angle_gamma   90.00
#
_symmetry.space_group_name_H-M   'P 1'
#
loop_
_entity.id
_entity.type
_entity.pdbx_description
1 polymer ?
#
loop_
_entity_poly.entity_id
_entity_poly.type
_entity_poly.pdbx_seq_one_letter_code
_entity_poly.pdbx_strand_id
1 'polypeptide(L)'
;MELADEITIPAPRDRVYEALNDVDILKACIPGCEELEKESDNELVAKVTLKVGPVKARFSGRVTLDPSKAPEMFSLSGEGDGGIAGFAKGVADVELIEDGETTILKYVAKAETGGKLAQLGGRLITSTAKKLSKMFFEKFEKIMSGEVELEEAS
;
A
#
# COMPACT_ATOMS: atom_id res chain seq x y z
N MET A 1 -6.93 -14.37 -0.60
CA MET A 1 -6.59 -13.65 0.66
C MET A 1 -7.43 -12.40 0.77
N GLU A 2 -7.90 -12.12 1.95
CA GLU A 2 -8.66 -10.90 2.23
C GLU A 2 -8.14 -10.24 3.51
N LEU A 3 -7.96 -8.92 3.48
CA LEU A 3 -7.56 -8.10 4.63
C LEU A 3 -8.55 -6.96 4.80
N ALA A 4 -8.86 -6.63 6.05
CA ALA A 4 -9.63 -5.44 6.39
C ALA A 4 -9.07 -4.86 7.68
N ASP A 5 -8.95 -3.55 7.74
CA ASP A 5 -8.46 -2.88 8.95
C ASP A 5 -8.95 -1.43 9.00
N GLU A 6 -8.75 -0.81 10.15
CA GLU A 6 -9.14 0.55 10.43
C GLU A 6 -8.02 1.23 11.20
N ILE A 7 -7.56 2.37 10.71
CA ILE A 7 -6.43 3.10 11.28
C ILE A 7 -6.83 4.56 11.47
N THR A 8 -6.49 5.15 12.62
CA THR A 8 -6.65 6.58 12.84
C THR A 8 -5.39 7.31 12.42
N ILE A 9 -5.53 8.26 11.48
CA ILE A 9 -4.43 9.05 10.95
C ILE A 9 -4.50 10.46 11.55
N PRO A 10 -3.40 10.99 12.12
CA PRO A 10 -3.40 12.30 12.80
C PRO A 10 -3.31 13.48 11.81
N ALA A 11 -4.25 13.56 10.89
CA ALA A 11 -4.35 14.64 9.92
C ALA A 11 -5.76 14.73 9.34
N PRO A 12 -6.19 15.90 8.83
CA PRO A 12 -7.48 16.04 8.16
C PRO A 12 -7.58 15.19 6.88
N ARG A 13 -8.80 14.82 6.53
CA ARG A 13 -9.07 13.92 5.39
C ARG A 13 -8.42 14.37 4.08
N ASP A 14 -8.56 15.64 3.72
CA ASP A 14 -8.00 16.12 2.46
C ASP A 14 -6.49 16.01 2.42
N ARG A 15 -5.84 16.25 3.56
CA ARG A 15 -4.40 16.10 3.68
C ARG A 15 -3.98 14.63 3.60
N VAL A 16 -4.74 13.74 4.22
CA VAL A 16 -4.50 12.30 4.15
C VAL A 16 -4.60 11.81 2.71
N TYR A 17 -5.65 12.23 2.01
CA TYR A 17 -5.84 11.84 0.62
C TYR A 17 -4.70 12.37 -0.26
N GLU A 18 -4.32 13.62 -0.10
CA GLU A 18 -3.20 14.22 -0.83
C GLU A 18 -1.89 13.45 -0.58
N ALA A 19 -1.62 13.11 0.67
CA ALA A 19 -0.41 12.36 1.04
C ALA A 19 -0.41 10.94 0.45
N LEU A 20 -1.56 10.29 0.39
CA LEU A 20 -1.68 8.96 -0.22
C LEU A 20 -1.50 8.98 -1.75
N ASN A 21 -1.49 10.15 -2.35
CA ASN A 21 -1.20 10.36 -3.77
C ASN A 21 0.18 11.00 -4.01
N ASP A 22 0.93 11.22 -2.96
CA ASP A 22 2.28 11.79 -3.05
C ASP A 22 3.31 10.68 -3.23
N VAL A 23 3.99 10.68 -4.38
CA VAL A 23 4.95 9.63 -4.74
C VAL A 23 6.08 9.51 -3.73
N ASP A 24 6.60 10.62 -3.22
CA ASP A 24 7.71 10.60 -2.27
C ASP A 24 7.28 9.99 -0.93
N ILE A 25 6.09 10.33 -0.47
CA ILE A 25 5.53 9.75 0.77
C ILE A 25 5.27 8.25 0.59
N LEU A 26 4.66 7.87 -0.52
CA LEU A 26 4.38 6.46 -0.79
C LEU A 26 5.67 5.64 -0.88
N LYS A 27 6.68 6.16 -1.56
CA LYS A 27 7.97 5.46 -1.67
C LYS A 27 8.60 5.25 -0.30
N ALA A 28 8.51 6.24 0.58
CA ALA A 28 9.04 6.14 1.93
C ALA A 28 8.29 5.12 2.79
N CYS A 29 6.98 4.98 2.57
CA CYS A 29 6.13 4.10 3.38
C CYS A 29 6.07 2.66 2.91
N ILE A 30 6.19 2.42 1.60
CA ILE A 30 6.11 1.06 1.05
C ILE A 30 7.39 0.30 1.37
N PRO A 31 7.32 -0.78 2.17
CA PRO A 31 8.51 -1.55 2.54
C PRO A 31 9.19 -2.14 1.31
N GLY A 32 10.51 -1.95 1.21
CA GLY A 32 11.31 -2.49 0.11
C GLY A 32 11.18 -1.77 -1.22
N CYS A 33 10.48 -0.65 -1.26
CA CYS A 33 10.29 0.11 -2.49
C CYS A 33 11.60 0.75 -2.94
N GLU A 34 12.06 0.38 -4.12
CA GLU A 34 13.28 0.90 -4.72
C GLU A 34 12.98 2.01 -5.72
N GLU A 35 11.90 1.86 -6.49
CA GLU A 35 11.48 2.82 -7.49
C GLU A 35 9.95 2.99 -7.45
N LEU A 36 9.47 4.20 -7.60
CA LEU A 36 8.05 4.50 -7.69
C LEU A 36 7.86 5.72 -8.57
N GLU A 37 7.09 5.57 -9.65
CA GLU A 37 6.85 6.64 -10.61
C GLU A 37 5.37 6.72 -10.99
N LYS A 38 4.88 7.93 -11.22
CA LYS A 38 3.56 8.16 -11.83
C LYS A 38 3.68 8.05 -13.34
N GLU A 39 2.94 7.12 -13.94
CA GLU A 39 2.81 7.04 -15.39
C GLU A 39 1.72 7.98 -15.92
N SER A 40 0.68 8.16 -15.08
CA SER A 40 -0.42 9.09 -15.37
C SER A 40 -1.01 9.55 -14.05
N ASP A 41 -2.03 10.38 -14.08
CA ASP A 41 -2.66 10.88 -12.85
C ASP A 41 -3.18 9.75 -11.95
N ASN A 42 -3.58 8.64 -12.54
CA ASN A 42 -4.19 7.52 -11.81
C ASN A 42 -3.41 6.21 -11.91
N GLU A 43 -2.17 6.25 -12.40
CA GLU A 43 -1.35 5.04 -12.52
C GLU A 43 0.04 5.23 -11.93
N LEU A 44 0.46 4.26 -11.14
CA LEU A 44 1.80 4.19 -10.56
C LEU A 44 2.48 2.92 -11.02
N VAL A 45 3.78 3.00 -11.27
CA VAL A 45 4.63 1.83 -11.49
C VAL A 45 5.72 1.80 -10.43
N ALA A 46 6.05 0.61 -9.95
CA ALA A 46 6.98 0.46 -8.85
C ALA A 46 7.87 -0.75 -9.02
N LYS A 47 9.05 -0.69 -8.38
CA LYS A 47 9.91 -1.86 -8.19
C LYS A 47 10.13 -2.00 -6.70
N VAL A 48 9.80 -3.19 -6.18
CA VAL A 48 9.79 -3.48 -4.75
C VAL A 48 10.48 -4.80 -4.49
N THR A 49 11.46 -4.82 -3.60
CA THR A 49 12.10 -6.06 -3.18
C THR A 49 11.46 -6.53 -1.88
N LEU A 50 10.89 -7.72 -1.91
CA LEU A 50 10.20 -8.31 -0.77
C LEU A 50 10.71 -9.72 -0.49
N LYS A 51 10.63 -10.09 0.79
CA LYS A 51 10.88 -11.45 1.24
C LYS A 51 9.58 -12.00 1.83
N VAL A 52 9.10 -13.11 1.23
CA VAL A 52 7.88 -13.79 1.68
C VAL A 52 8.31 -15.20 2.07
N GLY A 53 8.50 -15.44 3.38
CA GLY A 53 9.10 -16.68 3.84
C GLY A 53 10.48 -16.90 3.22
N PRO A 54 10.74 -18.05 2.60
CA PRO A 54 12.03 -18.33 1.96
C PRO A 54 12.19 -17.67 0.58
N VAL A 55 11.14 -17.08 0.03
CA VAL A 55 11.17 -16.48 -1.30
C VAL A 55 11.52 -15.00 -1.19
N LYS A 56 12.67 -14.61 -1.75
CA LYS A 56 13.07 -13.21 -1.87
C LYS A 56 13.09 -12.86 -3.35
N ALA A 57 12.38 -11.81 -3.72
CA ALA A 57 12.28 -11.40 -5.11
C ALA A 57 12.07 -9.92 -5.27
N ARG A 58 12.42 -9.42 -6.44
CA ARG A 58 12.14 -8.07 -6.88
C ARG A 58 10.89 -8.12 -7.75
N PHE A 59 9.87 -7.40 -7.33
CA PHE A 59 8.59 -7.34 -8.05
C PHE A 59 8.48 -6.04 -8.81
N SER A 60 8.01 -6.15 -10.04
CA SER A 60 7.61 -4.99 -10.84
C SER A 60 6.10 -4.89 -10.76
N GLY A 61 5.61 -3.77 -10.23
CA GLY A 61 4.19 -3.57 -9.96
C GLY A 61 3.59 -2.39 -10.69
N ARG A 62 2.28 -2.47 -10.86
CA ARG A 62 1.46 -1.39 -11.41
C ARG A 62 0.21 -1.26 -10.57
N VAL A 63 -0.13 -0.04 -10.20
CA VAL A 63 -1.32 0.27 -9.42
C VAL A 63 -2.14 1.30 -10.16
N THR A 64 -3.43 1.05 -10.27
CA THR A 64 -4.40 1.96 -10.88
C THR A 64 -5.36 2.45 -9.82
N LEU A 65 -5.56 3.77 -9.76
CA LEU A 65 -6.47 4.44 -8.84
C LEU A 65 -7.79 4.74 -9.54
N ASP A 66 -8.91 4.46 -8.88
CA ASP A 66 -10.23 4.97 -9.26
C ASP A 66 -10.62 6.07 -8.27
N PRO A 67 -10.46 7.35 -8.63
CA PRO A 67 -10.75 8.47 -7.74
C PRO A 67 -12.17 9.02 -7.87
N SER A 68 -13.08 8.32 -8.51
CA SER A 68 -14.42 8.83 -8.83
C SER A 68 -15.23 9.30 -7.62
N LYS A 69 -14.93 8.80 -6.42
CA LYS A 69 -15.61 9.18 -5.17
C LYS A 69 -14.65 9.83 -4.16
N ALA A 70 -13.46 10.23 -4.62
CA ALA A 70 -12.47 10.87 -3.76
C ALA A 70 -12.94 12.26 -3.30
N PRO A 71 -12.47 12.73 -2.13
CA PRO A 71 -11.53 12.07 -1.20
C PRO A 71 -12.18 11.14 -0.19
N GLU A 72 -13.49 11.00 -0.20
CA GLU A 72 -14.23 10.20 0.78
C GLU A 72 -13.99 8.71 0.62
N MET A 73 -14.00 8.24 -0.61
CA MET A 73 -13.76 6.85 -0.97
C MET A 73 -12.96 6.78 -2.25
N PHE A 74 -12.14 5.76 -2.38
CA PHE A 74 -11.43 5.46 -3.63
C PHE A 74 -11.06 3.99 -3.68
N SER A 75 -10.79 3.51 -4.86
CA SER A 75 -10.43 2.10 -5.07
C SER A 75 -9.08 2.01 -5.77
N LEU A 76 -8.34 0.95 -5.45
CA LEU A 76 -7.06 0.64 -6.05
C LEU A 76 -7.13 -0.75 -6.66
N SER A 77 -6.49 -0.92 -7.80
CA SER A 77 -6.22 -2.24 -8.35
C SER A 77 -4.74 -2.32 -8.67
N GLY A 78 -4.12 -3.45 -8.38
CA GLY A 78 -2.69 -3.60 -8.56
C GLY A 78 -2.29 -5.01 -8.91
N GLU A 79 -1.13 -5.10 -9.55
CA GLU A 79 -0.50 -6.37 -9.86
C GLU A 79 1.02 -6.22 -9.76
N GLY A 80 1.68 -7.28 -9.35
CA GLY A 80 3.13 -7.33 -9.26
C GLY A 80 3.65 -8.65 -9.79
N ASP A 81 4.71 -8.58 -10.59
CA ASP A 81 5.34 -9.74 -11.20
C ASP A 81 6.76 -9.87 -10.65
N GLY A 82 7.05 -11.01 -10.05
CA GLY A 82 8.38 -11.38 -9.52
C GLY A 82 9.13 -12.36 -10.38
N GLY A 83 8.70 -12.57 -11.63
CA GLY A 83 9.32 -13.52 -12.54
C GLY A 83 9.13 -14.94 -12.04
N ILE A 84 10.23 -15.67 -11.83
CA ILE A 84 10.17 -17.05 -11.35
C ILE A 84 9.60 -17.19 -9.94
N ALA A 85 9.60 -16.11 -9.16
CA ALA A 85 9.00 -16.11 -7.82
C ALA A 85 7.48 -16.11 -7.88
N GLY A 86 6.88 -15.79 -9.03
CA GLY A 86 5.44 -15.74 -9.18
C GLY A 86 4.90 -14.33 -9.24
N PHE A 87 3.60 -14.21 -9.02
CA PHE A 87 2.92 -12.93 -9.12
C PHE A 87 1.86 -12.76 -8.02
N ALA A 88 1.44 -11.53 -7.82
CA ALA A 88 0.32 -11.18 -6.96
C ALA A 88 -0.52 -10.12 -7.66
N LYS A 89 -1.83 -10.18 -7.48
CA LYS A 89 -2.74 -9.13 -7.95
C LYS A 89 -3.85 -8.93 -6.94
N GLY A 90 -4.37 -7.72 -6.87
CA GLY A 90 -5.39 -7.42 -5.89
C GLY A 90 -6.13 -6.13 -6.14
N VAL A 91 -7.16 -5.95 -5.34
CA VAL A 91 -7.97 -4.74 -5.31
C VAL A 91 -8.14 -4.30 -3.86
N ALA A 92 -8.31 -3.01 -3.65
CA ALA A 92 -8.58 -2.46 -2.33
C ALA A 92 -9.59 -1.32 -2.45
N ASP A 93 -10.54 -1.31 -1.53
CA ASP A 93 -11.47 -0.19 -1.36
C ASP A 93 -11.10 0.54 -0.08
N VAL A 94 -10.96 1.84 -0.16
CA VAL A 94 -10.53 2.69 0.96
C VAL A 94 -11.58 3.75 1.22
N GLU A 95 -11.91 3.94 2.49
CA GLU A 95 -12.81 4.98 2.96
C GLU A 95 -12.07 5.88 3.95
N LEU A 96 -12.18 7.20 3.76
CA LEU A 96 -11.60 8.18 4.66
C LEU A 96 -12.74 8.92 5.37
N ILE A 97 -12.85 8.74 6.68
CA ILE A 97 -13.92 9.30 7.50
C ILE A 97 -13.35 10.44 8.33
N GLU A 98 -13.95 11.62 8.24
CA GLU A 98 -13.56 12.77 9.06
C GLU A 98 -13.90 12.54 10.52
N ASP A 99 -12.94 12.80 11.41
CA ASP A 99 -13.12 12.71 12.85
C ASP A 99 -12.36 13.88 13.50
N GLY A 100 -12.97 15.07 13.45
CA GLY A 100 -12.31 16.30 13.90
C GLY A 100 -11.10 16.61 13.04
N GLU A 101 -9.93 16.73 13.66
CA GLU A 101 -8.66 16.99 12.98
C GLU A 101 -7.95 15.70 12.56
N THR A 102 -8.55 14.55 12.86
CA THR A 102 -8.03 13.25 12.46
C THR A 102 -8.90 12.63 11.40
N THR A 103 -8.39 11.55 10.80
CA THR A 103 -9.10 10.77 9.80
C THR A 103 -9.09 9.30 10.18
N ILE A 104 -10.25 8.66 10.10
CA ILE A 104 -10.33 7.21 10.23
C ILE A 104 -10.25 6.63 8.84
N LEU A 105 -9.19 5.87 8.58
CA LEU A 105 -8.99 5.20 7.31
C LEU A 105 -9.44 3.75 7.46
N LYS A 106 -10.43 3.33 6.67
CA LYS A 106 -10.90 1.95 6.61
C LYS A 106 -10.56 1.37 5.26
N TYR A 107 -10.03 0.15 5.23
CA TYR A 107 -9.82 -0.52 3.96
C TYR A 107 -10.23 -1.97 3.97
N VAL A 108 -10.64 -2.45 2.81
CA VAL A 108 -10.85 -3.87 2.54
C VAL A 108 -10.07 -4.20 1.29
N ALA A 109 -9.19 -5.18 1.39
CA ALA A 109 -8.33 -5.60 0.28
C ALA A 109 -8.51 -7.09 0.00
N LYS A 110 -8.49 -7.45 -1.28
CA LYS A 110 -8.53 -8.82 -1.73
C LYS A 110 -7.38 -9.05 -2.69
N ALA A 111 -6.68 -10.16 -2.53
CA ALA A 111 -5.55 -10.46 -3.38
C ALA A 111 -5.46 -11.95 -3.69
N GLU A 112 -4.85 -12.27 -4.82
CA GLU A 112 -4.53 -13.62 -5.21
C GLU A 112 -3.07 -13.68 -5.66
N THR A 113 -2.48 -14.85 -5.50
CA THR A 113 -1.08 -15.10 -5.86
C THR A 113 -0.98 -16.29 -6.79
N GLY A 114 0.10 -16.34 -7.56
CA GLY A 114 0.38 -17.46 -8.44
C GLY A 114 1.88 -17.81 -8.44
N GLY A 115 2.21 -18.94 -9.03
CA GLY A 115 3.59 -19.42 -9.10
C GLY A 115 4.13 -19.86 -7.74
N LYS A 116 5.41 -19.63 -7.50
CA LYS A 116 6.07 -20.01 -6.24
C LYS A 116 5.44 -19.35 -5.02
N LEU A 117 4.98 -18.10 -5.14
CA LEU A 117 4.29 -17.43 -4.05
C LEU A 117 3.07 -18.22 -3.57
N ALA A 118 2.24 -18.69 -4.51
CA ALA A 118 1.04 -19.46 -4.17
C ALA A 118 1.38 -20.76 -3.43
N GLN A 119 2.52 -21.35 -3.72
CA GLN A 119 2.97 -22.59 -3.08
C GLN A 119 3.33 -22.42 -1.60
N LEU A 120 3.56 -21.17 -1.16
CA LEU A 120 3.88 -20.89 0.25
C LEU A 120 2.67 -21.06 1.17
N GLY A 121 1.46 -21.07 0.61
CA GLY A 121 0.23 -21.25 1.36
C GLY A 121 -0.40 -19.95 1.83
N GLY A 122 -1.72 -19.97 1.97
CA GLY A 122 -2.50 -18.78 2.32
C GLY A 122 -2.16 -18.18 3.67
N ARG A 123 -1.78 -18.99 4.65
CA ARG A 123 -1.43 -18.49 5.99
C ARG A 123 -0.19 -17.59 5.95
N LEU A 124 0.86 -18.03 5.25
CA LEU A 124 2.09 -17.23 5.13
C LEU A 124 1.86 -15.98 4.30
N ILE A 125 1.13 -16.10 3.20
CA ILE A 125 0.78 -14.94 2.36
C ILE A 125 -0.01 -13.90 3.17
N THR A 126 -1.03 -14.34 3.91
CA THR A 126 -1.86 -13.43 4.72
C THR A 126 -1.05 -12.76 5.82
N SER A 127 -0.22 -13.51 6.54
CA SER A 127 0.59 -12.94 7.62
C SER A 127 1.61 -11.94 7.08
N THR A 128 2.20 -12.20 5.93
CA THR A 128 3.13 -11.28 5.28
C THR A 128 2.41 -9.99 4.85
N ALA A 129 1.22 -10.11 4.25
CA ALA A 129 0.45 -8.95 3.84
C ALA A 129 0.06 -8.08 5.04
N LYS A 130 -0.33 -8.69 6.16
CA LYS A 130 -0.63 -7.96 7.40
C LYS A 130 0.59 -7.21 7.91
N LYS A 131 1.75 -7.84 7.89
CA LYS A 131 3.00 -7.22 8.32
C LYS A 131 3.36 -6.02 7.45
N LEU A 132 3.26 -6.17 6.13
CA LEU A 132 3.58 -5.09 5.19
C LEU A 132 2.62 -3.91 5.35
N SER A 133 1.32 -4.18 5.52
CA SER A 133 0.33 -3.13 5.78
C SER A 133 0.63 -2.38 7.07
N LYS A 134 0.98 -3.10 8.13
CA LYS A 134 1.33 -2.51 9.41
C LYS A 134 2.54 -1.60 9.28
N MET A 135 3.59 -2.04 8.60
CA MET A 135 4.80 -1.25 8.38
C MET A 135 4.50 0.01 7.58
N PHE A 136 3.66 -0.10 6.54
CA PHE A 136 3.25 1.04 5.75
C PHE A 136 2.56 2.09 6.61
N PHE A 137 1.53 1.71 7.36
CA PHE A 137 0.74 2.66 8.13
C PHE A 137 1.47 3.22 9.35
N GLU A 138 2.35 2.47 9.98
CA GLU A 138 3.19 3.00 11.05
C GLU A 138 4.08 4.14 10.55
N LYS A 139 4.69 3.98 9.39
CA LYS A 139 5.51 5.01 8.77
C LYS A 139 4.66 6.20 8.33
N PHE A 140 3.51 5.91 7.71
CA PHE A 140 2.58 6.92 7.24
C PHE A 140 2.09 7.80 8.40
N GLU A 141 1.70 7.20 9.52
CA GLU A 141 1.28 7.93 10.72
C GLU A 141 2.38 8.86 11.24
N LYS A 142 3.62 8.39 11.27
CA LYS A 142 4.75 9.19 11.73
C LYS A 142 5.00 10.40 10.84
N ILE A 143 4.89 10.24 9.54
CA ILE A 143 5.04 11.33 8.58
C ILE A 143 3.89 12.34 8.76
N MET A 144 2.66 11.84 8.88
CA MET A 144 1.49 12.70 9.01
C MET A 144 1.43 13.45 10.34
N SER A 145 1.98 12.88 11.41
CA SER A 145 2.05 13.53 12.72
C SER A 145 3.22 14.52 12.84
N GLY A 146 4.15 14.49 11.89
CA GLY A 146 5.35 15.31 11.94
C GLY A 146 6.46 14.74 12.83
N GLU A 147 6.30 13.53 13.37
CA GLU A 147 7.34 12.88 14.18
C GLU A 147 8.58 12.56 13.37
N VAL A 148 8.41 12.27 12.07
CA VAL A 148 9.49 11.97 11.13
C VAL A 148 9.27 12.81 9.89
N GLU A 149 10.31 13.52 9.46
CA GLU A 149 10.25 14.25 8.20
C GLU A 149 10.47 13.29 7.04
N LEU A 150 9.94 13.62 5.87
CA LEU A 150 10.03 12.77 4.69
C LEU A 150 11.48 12.41 4.33
N GLU A 151 12.40 13.33 4.45
CA GLU A 151 13.81 13.09 4.16
C GLU A 151 14.44 12.05 5.10
N GLU A 152 14.04 12.05 6.37
CA GLU A 152 14.49 11.08 7.36
C GLU A 152 13.83 9.72 7.17
N ALA A 153 12.60 9.72 6.65
CA ALA A 153 11.83 8.51 6.40
C ALA A 153 12.33 7.74 5.19
N SER A 154 12.84 8.44 4.18
CA SER A 154 13.35 7.82 2.97
C SER A 154 14.82 7.46 3.10
#